data_320ab46dd88abe487697ae043682c7c1
#
_entry.id   320ab46dd88abe487697ae043682c7c1
#
_cell.length_a   1.000
_cell.length_b   1.000
_cell.length_c   1.000
_cell.angle_alpha   90.00
_cell.angle_beta   90.00
_cell.angle_gamma   90.00
#
_symmetry.space_group_name_H-M   'P 1'
#
loop_
_entity.id
_entity.type
_entity.pdbx_description
1 polymer ?
#
loop_
_entity_poly.entity_id
_entity_poly.type
_entity_poly.pdbx_seq_one_letter_code
_entity_poly.pdbx_strand_id
1 'polypeptide(L)' 'MSLLRWLRRQLRQPTPQREHLEAAIDNDDPEEVRRLVAAAPFTDAQRRHVDGLIARWEAGRGGG' A
#
# COMPACT_ATOMS: atom_id res chain seq x y z
N MET A 1 -3.53 11.41 -5.31
CA MET A 1 -4.30 10.51 -4.46
C MET A 1 -3.37 9.75 -3.53
N SER A 2 -3.74 9.66 -2.28
CA SER A 2 -2.90 9.02 -1.27
C SER A 2 -3.11 7.51 -1.23
N LEU A 3 -2.03 6.75 -1.17
CA LEU A 3 -2.07 5.31 -0.98
C LEU A 3 -2.80 4.95 0.32
N LEU A 4 -2.55 5.71 1.38
CA LEU A 4 -3.18 5.49 2.67
C LEU A 4 -4.70 5.67 2.59
N ARG A 5 -5.16 6.68 1.85
CA ARG A 5 -6.57 6.93 1.65
C ARG A 5 -7.24 5.78 0.90
N TRP A 6 -6.57 5.30 -0.16
CA TRP A 6 -7.06 4.16 -0.92
C TRP A 6 -7.16 2.92 -0.03
N LEU A 7 -6.11 2.68 0.75
CA LEU A 7 -6.06 1.53 1.65
C LEU A 7 -7.22 1.53 2.65
N ARG A 8 -7.48 2.68 3.25
CA ARG A 8 -8.58 2.82 4.22
C ARG A 8 -9.94 2.61 3.59
N ARG A 9 -10.07 2.95 2.32
CA ARG A 9 -11.31 2.72 1.58
C ARG A 9 -11.52 1.23 1.30
N GLN A 10 -10.44 0.52 0.99
CA GLN A 10 -10.53 -0.92 0.69
C GLN A 10 -10.67 -1.77 1.96
N LEU A 11 -9.93 -1.42 3.00
CA LEU A 11 -9.95 -2.14 4.27
C LEU A 11 -10.60 -1.27 5.32
N ARG A 12 -11.92 -1.29 5.36
CA ARG A 12 -12.70 -0.42 6.26
C ARG A 12 -12.53 -0.79 7.73
N GLN A 13 -12.31 -2.07 8.02
CA GLN A 13 -12.17 -2.51 9.40
C GLN A 13 -10.72 -2.40 9.86
N PRO A 14 -10.48 -1.99 11.12
CA PRO A 14 -9.13 -1.84 11.65
C PRO A 14 -8.53 -3.20 12.03
N THR A 15 -8.23 -4.00 11.01
CA THR A 15 -7.58 -5.29 11.22
C THR A 15 -6.08 -5.11 11.45
N PRO A 16 -5.39 -6.08 12.08
CA PRO A 16 -3.94 -6.03 12.22
C PRO A 16 -3.23 -5.85 10.88
N GLN A 17 -3.77 -6.44 9.84
CA GLN A 17 -3.21 -6.34 8.49
C GLN A 17 -3.24 -4.90 7.99
N ARG A 18 -4.37 -4.20 8.19
CA ARG A 18 -4.46 -2.80 7.82
C ARG A 18 -3.47 -1.95 8.63
N GLU A 19 -3.35 -2.24 9.91
CA GLU A 19 -2.42 -1.51 10.78
C GLU A 19 -0.98 -1.69 10.32
N HIS A 20 -0.59 -2.89 9.94
CA HIS A 20 0.75 -3.16 9.43
C HIS A 20 1.01 -2.37 8.14
N LEU A 21 0.03 -2.34 7.24
CA LEU A 21 0.15 -1.58 5.99
C LEU A 21 0.26 -0.09 6.27
N GLU A 22 -0.56 0.44 7.17
CA GLU A 22 -0.49 1.85 7.54
C GLU A 22 0.87 2.20 8.14
N ALA A 23 1.40 1.34 9.02
CA ALA A 23 2.71 1.56 9.62
C ALA A 23 3.82 1.55 8.57
N ALA A 24 3.76 0.64 7.61
CA ALA A 24 4.76 0.59 6.54
C ALA A 24 4.71 1.83 5.67
N ILE A 25 3.53 2.36 5.41
CA ILE A 25 3.36 3.61 4.64
C ILE A 25 3.93 4.78 5.45
N ASP A 26 3.63 4.84 6.74
CA ASP A 26 4.12 5.91 7.61
C ASP A 26 5.65 5.87 7.75
N ASN A 27 6.24 4.68 7.68
CA ASN A 27 7.68 4.50 7.74
C ASN A 27 8.37 4.75 6.39
N ASP A 28 7.58 5.10 5.36
CA ASP A 28 8.09 5.37 4.02
C ASP A 28 8.87 4.17 3.46
N ASP A 29 8.29 2.98 3.61
CA ASP A 29 8.92 1.72 3.23
C ASP A 29 8.09 0.99 2.16
N PRO A 30 8.28 1.36 0.87
CA PRO A 30 7.50 0.75 -0.21
C PRO A 30 7.77 -0.74 -0.40
N GLU A 31 8.95 -1.23 -0.08
CA GLU A 31 9.27 -2.65 -0.19
C GLU A 31 8.41 -3.46 0.78
N GLU A 32 8.30 -2.98 2.02
CA GLU A 32 7.47 -3.63 3.02
C GLU A 32 6.00 -3.60 2.60
N VAL A 33 5.55 -2.47 2.05
CA VAL A 33 4.18 -2.34 1.56
C VAL A 33 3.92 -3.36 0.46
N ARG A 34 4.86 -3.54 -0.48
CA ARG A 34 4.71 -4.54 -1.54
C ARG A 34 4.58 -5.95 -0.97
N ARG A 35 5.40 -6.27 0.01
CA ARG A 35 5.38 -7.59 0.65
C ARG A 35 4.05 -7.83 1.34
N LEU A 36 3.55 -6.85 2.06
CA LEU A 36 2.29 -6.95 2.78
C LEU A 36 1.10 -7.04 1.83
N VAL A 37 1.13 -6.29 0.74
CA VAL A 37 0.10 -6.35 -0.30
C VAL A 37 0.06 -7.74 -0.94
N ALA A 38 1.22 -8.33 -1.20
CA ALA A 38 1.28 -9.66 -1.80
C ALA A 38 0.66 -10.72 -0.89
N ALA A 39 0.75 -10.53 0.43
CA ALA A 39 0.18 -11.44 1.41
C ALA A 39 -1.28 -11.14 1.74
N ALA A 40 -1.79 -9.98 1.32
CA ALA A 40 -3.14 -9.55 1.63
C ALA A 40 -4.16 -10.19 0.70
N PRO A 41 -5.42 -10.37 1.15
CA PRO A 41 -6.46 -10.98 0.32
C PRO A 41 -7.08 -9.96 -0.65
N PHE A 42 -6.25 -9.26 -1.41
CA PHE A 42 -6.71 -8.35 -2.43
C PHE A 42 -7.03 -9.10 -3.73
N THR A 43 -7.98 -8.57 -4.48
CA THR A 43 -8.27 -9.08 -5.82
C THR A 43 -7.14 -8.67 -6.77
N ASP A 44 -7.10 -9.32 -7.94
CA ASP A 44 -6.12 -8.96 -8.96
C ASP A 44 -6.25 -7.50 -9.39
N ALA A 45 -7.48 -7.00 -9.50
CA ALA A 45 -7.72 -5.60 -9.84
C ALA A 45 -7.19 -4.66 -8.76
N GLN A 46 -7.42 -5.00 -7.50
CA GLN A 46 -6.91 -4.21 -6.37
C GLN A 46 -5.38 -4.21 -6.35
N ARG A 47 -4.77 -5.36 -6.60
CA ARG A 47 -3.30 -5.47 -6.63
C ARG A 47 -2.70 -4.63 -7.73
N ARG A 48 -3.28 -4.66 -8.94
CA ARG A 48 -2.81 -3.82 -10.03
C ARG A 48 -2.89 -2.35 -9.70
N HIS A 49 -3.99 -1.95 -9.08
CA HIS A 49 -4.17 -0.55 -8.71
C HIS A 49 -3.14 -0.11 -7.67
N VAL A 50 -2.98 -0.88 -6.61
CA VAL A 50 -2.04 -0.52 -5.54
C VAL A 50 -0.59 -0.62 -6.02
N ASP A 51 -0.28 -1.56 -6.88
CA ASP A 51 1.05 -1.66 -7.48
C ASP A 51 1.40 -0.40 -8.25
N GLY A 52 0.43 0.15 -8.98
CA GLY A 52 0.61 1.42 -9.67
C GLY A 52 0.87 2.57 -8.72
N LEU A 53 0.15 2.63 -7.60
CA LEU A 53 0.36 3.65 -6.59
C LEU A 53 1.75 3.53 -5.95
N ILE A 54 2.17 2.32 -5.66
CA ILE A 54 3.50 2.07 -5.08
C ILE A 54 4.59 2.45 -6.08
N ALA A 55 4.41 2.11 -7.34
CA ALA A 55 5.37 2.45 -8.39
C ALA A 55 5.55 3.95 -8.51
N ARG A 56 4.47 4.71 -8.45
CA ARG A 56 4.53 6.19 -8.46
C ARG A 56 5.26 6.73 -7.24
N TRP A 57 4.99 6.14 -6.10
CA TRP A 57 5.66 6.52 -4.86
C TRP A 57 7.16 6.28 -4.96
N GLU A 58 7.56 5.10 -5.41
CA GLU A 58 8.97 4.75 -5.57
C GLU A 58 9.65 5.66 -6.60
N ALA A 59 8.97 5.97 -7.69
CA ALA A 59 9.51 6.86 -8.73
C ALA A 59 9.76 8.26 -8.16
N GLY A 60 8.85 8.76 -7.33
CA GLY A 60 9.02 10.05 -6.69
C GLY A 60 10.20 10.09 -5.73
N ARG A 61 10.44 9.00 -5.02
CA ARG A 61 11.57 8.88 -4.11
C ARG A 61 12.88 8.75 -4.87
N GLY A 62 12.87 7.88 -5.89
CA GLY A 62 14.06 7.60 -6.67
C GLY A 62 14.55 8.80 -7.49
N GLY A 63 13.63 9.70 -7.82
CA GLY A 63 13.96 10.93 -8.55
C GLY A 63 14.61 12.01 -7.70
N GLY A 64 14.62 11.77 -6.40
CA GLY A 64 15.19 12.74 -5.46
C GLY A 64 16.71 12.79 -5.49
#